data_5c3bf5fc66bea9653afcd7c4081075b1
#
_entry.id   5c3bf5fc66bea9653afcd7c4081075b1
#
_cell.length_a   1.000
_cell.length_b   1.000
_cell.length_c   1.000
_cell.angle_alpha   90.00
_cell.angle_beta   90.00
_cell.angle_gamma   90.00
#
_symmetry.space_group_name_H-M   'P 1'
#
loop_
_entity.id
_entity.type
_entity.pdbx_description
1 polymer ?
#
loop_
_entity_poly.entity_id
_entity_poly.type
_entity_poly.pdbx_seq_one_letter_code
_entity_poly.pdbx_strand_id
1 'polypeptide(L)'
;MNIENFQTATLHASAVKPKLWTQLRRRRWFLMFVVAPTLLAIVYYGFIASDVYVSQSRFVIKAPGQKGIPSTTLASLIQTTGMGSGEQETREVLDYVRSRDALADLQHQMNVQARYESAGADFLSRFPRPFREASFENLFKYYQSMVQAGADSESGVAVLEVHAFRPEDAKAINARLLDFSEAFVNRLNERAEHRAVAEAEQRVLQAQARVSNARVALSSFRNSQELIDPAKQATGVLEISDKLITEHASMQAQLQLMERVAPANPAIPSLRARISALGAEIAVQNARVVGSPTGIASKVGGYEKLLAEQDFAQQMLTASSAALEQARTEAQKQQFYLERVVDPNLPDSPLLPNRLKSILVVFGASICLFLVGWMVAVGILEHAPEA
;
A
#
# COMPACT_ATOMS: atom_id res chain seq x y z
N MET A 1 16.90 109.15 -30.09
CA MET A 1 15.93 109.39 -31.14
C MET A 1 15.36 108.07 -31.58
N ASN A 2 14.06 107.88 -31.33
CA ASN A 2 13.13 106.80 -31.64
C ASN A 2 13.37 105.40 -31.20
N ILE A 3 12.72 105.14 -30.11
CA ILE A 3 12.27 103.89 -29.55
C ILE A 3 10.90 103.61 -30.22
N GLU A 4 10.72 102.41 -30.84
CA GLU A 4 9.38 101.92 -31.05
C GLU A 4 9.34 100.39 -31.28
N ASN A 5 8.45 99.81 -30.48
CA ASN A 5 7.66 98.59 -30.69
C ASN A 5 8.28 97.22 -30.56
N PHE A 6 8.28 96.77 -29.28
CA PHE A 6 8.10 95.32 -28.99
C PHE A 6 6.61 95.01 -28.86
N GLN A 7 6.03 94.38 -29.88
CA GLN A 7 4.70 93.84 -29.81
C GLN A 7 4.74 92.53 -29.04
N THR A 8 4.07 92.51 -27.93
CA THR A 8 3.79 91.31 -27.12
C THR A 8 2.82 90.38 -27.88
N ALA A 9 3.34 89.23 -28.40
CA ALA A 9 2.52 88.18 -28.94
C ALA A 9 1.91 87.39 -27.74
N THR A 10 0.65 87.67 -27.47
CA THR A 10 -0.17 86.88 -26.56
C THR A 10 -0.49 85.50 -27.17
N LEU A 11 0.16 84.50 -26.72
CA LEU A 11 -0.19 83.10 -27.02
C LEU A 11 -1.58 82.80 -26.42
N HIS A 12 -2.62 82.85 -27.29
CA HIS A 12 -3.91 82.27 -26.96
C HIS A 12 -3.77 80.74 -26.89
N ALA A 13 -3.57 80.21 -25.69
CA ALA A 13 -3.80 78.82 -25.43
C ALA A 13 -5.31 78.55 -25.57
N SER A 14 -5.70 78.02 -26.71
CA SER A 14 -7.05 77.51 -26.93
C SER A 14 -7.25 76.31 -26.03
N ALA A 15 -7.90 76.54 -24.89
CA ALA A 15 -8.40 75.47 -24.05
C ALA A 15 -9.45 74.70 -24.88
N VAL A 16 -9.02 73.54 -25.40
CA VAL A 16 -9.91 72.56 -26.04
C VAL A 16 -10.87 72.12 -25.01
N LYS A 17 -12.06 72.67 -24.94
CA LYS A 17 -13.15 72.16 -24.08
C LYS A 17 -13.45 70.75 -24.52
N PRO A 18 -13.29 69.71 -23.62
CA PRO A 18 -13.61 68.33 -23.99
C PRO A 18 -15.08 68.29 -24.40
N LYS A 19 -15.38 67.86 -25.65
CA LYS A 19 -16.74 67.75 -26.18
C LYS A 19 -17.59 66.96 -25.14
N LEU A 20 -18.64 67.60 -24.62
CA LEU A 20 -19.61 67.04 -23.66
C LEU A 20 -20.10 65.66 -24.11
N TRP A 21 -20.08 65.32 -25.34
CA TRP A 21 -20.46 64.07 -25.95
C TRP A 21 -19.45 62.95 -25.67
N THR A 22 -18.16 63.26 -25.62
CA THR A 22 -17.11 62.23 -25.22
C THR A 22 -17.16 61.91 -23.73
N GLN A 23 -17.47 62.91 -22.90
CA GLN A 23 -17.69 62.67 -21.46
C GLN A 23 -18.95 61.83 -21.17
N LEU A 24 -20.06 62.09 -21.94
CA LEU A 24 -21.29 61.30 -21.82
C LEU A 24 -21.10 59.86 -22.33
N ARG A 25 -20.36 59.63 -23.38
CA ARG A 25 -20.03 58.34 -23.96
C ARG A 25 -19.13 57.53 -22.98
N ARG A 26 -18.11 58.17 -22.39
CA ARG A 26 -17.23 57.61 -21.36
C ARG A 26 -18.01 57.20 -20.10
N ARG A 27 -18.96 58.00 -19.65
CA ARG A 27 -19.83 57.74 -18.51
C ARG A 27 -20.77 56.56 -18.78
N ARG A 28 -21.28 56.40 -20.04
CA ARG A 28 -22.12 55.24 -20.42
C ARG A 28 -21.31 53.91 -20.40
N TRP A 29 -20.11 53.91 -20.95
CA TRP A 29 -19.24 52.72 -20.91
C TRP A 29 -18.82 52.36 -19.51
N PHE A 30 -18.48 53.28 -18.68
CA PHE A 30 -18.19 53.05 -17.26
C PHE A 30 -19.40 52.47 -16.50
N LEU A 31 -20.58 53.02 -16.72
CA LEU A 31 -21.82 52.50 -16.13
C LEU A 31 -22.10 51.07 -16.59
N MET A 32 -21.88 50.75 -17.86
CA MET A 32 -22.17 49.44 -18.42
C MET A 32 -21.13 48.38 -18.01
N PHE A 33 -19.84 48.71 -17.98
CA PHE A 33 -18.78 47.71 -17.71
C PHE A 33 -18.34 47.62 -16.24
N VAL A 34 -18.60 48.63 -15.43
CA VAL A 34 -18.22 48.62 -14.01
C VAL A 34 -19.45 48.61 -13.11
N VAL A 35 -20.37 49.58 -13.29
CA VAL A 35 -21.49 49.73 -12.35
C VAL A 35 -22.52 48.60 -12.52
N ALA A 36 -22.88 48.24 -13.76
CA ALA A 36 -23.89 47.21 -14.02
C ALA A 36 -23.47 45.82 -13.50
N PRO A 37 -22.27 45.28 -13.79
CA PRO A 37 -21.87 43.99 -13.22
C PRO A 37 -21.69 44.03 -11.72
N THR A 38 -21.22 45.14 -11.15
CA THR A 38 -21.12 45.29 -9.68
C THR A 38 -22.51 45.31 -9.03
N LEU A 39 -23.46 45.98 -9.61
CA LEU A 39 -24.84 46.05 -9.11
C LEU A 39 -25.51 44.67 -9.20
N LEU A 40 -25.31 43.95 -10.32
CA LEU A 40 -25.74 42.57 -10.47
C LEU A 40 -25.09 41.67 -9.41
N ALA A 41 -23.79 41.83 -9.13
CA ALA A 41 -23.11 41.06 -8.07
C ALA A 41 -23.68 41.40 -6.68
N ILE A 42 -24.00 42.66 -6.40
CA ILE A 42 -24.64 43.06 -5.12
C ILE A 42 -26.02 42.40 -4.97
N VAL A 43 -26.83 42.40 -6.04
CA VAL A 43 -28.16 41.76 -6.02
C VAL A 43 -28.01 40.24 -5.88
N TYR A 44 -27.11 39.61 -6.61
CA TYR A 44 -26.92 38.17 -6.56
C TYR A 44 -26.38 37.74 -5.20
N TYR A 45 -25.22 38.23 -4.77
CA TYR A 45 -24.61 37.82 -3.50
C TYR A 45 -25.36 38.36 -2.27
N GLY A 46 -26.13 39.44 -2.38
CA GLY A 46 -26.92 39.99 -1.29
C GLY A 46 -28.23 39.27 -1.04
N PHE A 47 -28.94 38.84 -2.10
CA PHE A 47 -30.32 38.36 -1.99
C PHE A 47 -30.59 36.97 -2.56
N ILE A 48 -29.77 36.51 -3.53
CA ILE A 48 -30.05 35.26 -4.26
C ILE A 48 -29.12 34.14 -3.84
N ALA A 49 -27.84 34.43 -3.63
CA ALA A 49 -26.83 33.41 -3.32
C ALA A 49 -27.18 32.66 -2.04
N SER A 50 -27.24 31.32 -2.14
CA SER A 50 -27.53 30.44 -1.02
C SER A 50 -26.39 30.39 -0.02
N ASP A 51 -26.73 30.28 1.23
CA ASP A 51 -25.81 30.07 2.31
C ASP A 51 -25.23 28.65 2.25
N VAL A 52 -23.90 28.53 2.39
CA VAL A 52 -23.18 27.26 2.40
C VAL A 52 -22.52 27.07 3.76
N TYR A 53 -22.88 25.97 4.37
CA TYR A 53 -22.37 25.54 5.66
C TYR A 53 -21.20 24.58 5.46
N VAL A 54 -20.15 24.72 6.26
CA VAL A 54 -18.93 23.91 6.18
C VAL A 54 -18.77 23.11 7.46
N SER A 55 -18.83 21.77 7.33
CA SER A 55 -18.47 20.85 8.41
C SER A 55 -17.04 20.38 8.21
N GLN A 56 -16.19 20.56 9.22
CA GLN A 56 -14.80 20.14 9.20
C GLN A 56 -14.58 19.02 10.20
N SER A 57 -13.79 18.02 9.80
CA SER A 57 -13.27 16.99 10.69
C SER A 57 -11.79 16.77 10.44
N ARG A 58 -11.11 16.20 11.45
CA ARG A 58 -9.67 15.90 11.37
C ARG A 58 -9.41 14.50 11.88
N PHE A 59 -8.59 13.75 11.19
CA PHE A 59 -8.22 12.40 11.57
C PHE A 59 -6.76 12.10 11.24
N VAL A 60 -6.24 11.05 11.86
CA VAL A 60 -4.89 10.55 11.60
C VAL A 60 -4.94 9.04 11.52
N ILE A 61 -4.13 8.45 10.64
CA ILE A 61 -3.96 7.01 10.56
C ILE A 61 -2.71 6.64 11.34
N LYS A 62 -2.89 5.78 12.34
CA LYS A 62 -1.81 5.30 13.21
C LYS A 62 -1.58 3.81 13.02
N ALA A 63 -0.30 3.40 13.02
CA ALA A 63 0.08 2.00 13.15
C ALA A 63 0.23 1.64 14.64
N PRO A 64 -0.26 0.47 15.09
CA PRO A 64 -0.02 0.03 16.45
C PRO A 64 1.48 -0.27 16.62
N GLY A 65 2.06 0.25 17.69
CA GLY A 65 3.47 0.01 18.04
C GLY A 65 4.40 1.21 17.93
N GLN A 66 3.96 2.36 17.42
CA GLN A 66 4.70 3.63 17.54
C GLN A 66 4.52 4.29 18.91
N LYS A 67 4.66 3.53 20.00
CA LYS A 67 5.05 4.16 21.26
C LYS A 67 6.50 4.59 21.09
N GLY A 68 6.74 5.90 21.10
CA GLY A 68 8.02 6.51 20.85
C GLY A 68 9.22 5.72 21.40
N ILE A 69 9.94 5.07 20.50
CA ILE A 69 11.23 4.50 20.83
C ILE A 69 12.14 5.69 21.05
N PRO A 70 12.77 5.85 22.23
CA PRO A 70 13.75 6.90 22.43
C PRO A 70 14.86 6.69 21.40
N SER A 71 14.98 7.64 20.50
CA SER A 71 15.84 7.64 19.32
C SER A 71 17.31 7.80 19.73
N THR A 72 18.01 6.69 19.95
CA THR A 72 19.47 6.68 20.13
C THR A 72 20.21 5.75 19.18
N THR A 73 19.64 5.39 18.04
CA THR A 73 20.30 4.52 17.06
C THR A 73 20.13 5.05 15.63
N LEU A 74 21.05 4.66 14.75
CA LEU A 74 21.11 4.97 13.30
C LEU A 74 19.76 4.84 12.55
N ALA A 75 18.78 4.17 13.11
CA ALA A 75 17.39 4.09 12.59
C ALA A 75 16.69 5.46 12.54
N SER A 76 17.08 6.42 13.41
CA SER A 76 16.52 7.79 13.37
C SER A 76 17.01 8.60 12.16
N LEU A 77 18.15 8.26 11.57
CA LEU A 77 18.66 8.91 10.36
C LEU A 77 17.93 8.46 9.10
N ILE A 78 17.34 7.25 9.09
CA ILE A 78 16.52 6.73 7.98
C ILE A 78 15.09 7.29 8.09
N GLN A 79 14.59 7.56 9.28
CA GLN A 79 13.30 8.22 9.51
C GLN A 79 13.30 9.72 9.13
N THR A 80 14.47 10.34 9.00
CA THR A 80 14.61 11.74 8.53
C THR A 80 14.35 11.90 7.02
N THR A 81 14.13 10.82 6.28
CA THR A 81 13.69 10.88 4.89
C THR A 81 12.17 11.04 4.73
N GLY A 82 11.45 11.46 5.77
CA GLY A 82 10.18 12.17 5.65
C GLY A 82 8.93 11.34 5.37
N MET A 83 8.95 10.01 5.51
CA MET A 83 7.72 9.23 5.39
C MET A 83 7.43 8.54 6.74
N GLY A 84 6.70 9.23 7.61
CA GLY A 84 6.12 8.63 8.80
C GLY A 84 5.21 7.45 8.41
N SER A 85 5.30 6.32 9.13
CA SER A 85 4.37 5.22 8.92
C SER A 85 2.95 5.72 9.18
N GLY A 86 2.08 5.64 8.16
CA GLY A 86 0.70 6.16 8.19
C GLY A 86 0.45 7.31 7.21
N GLU A 87 1.47 7.98 6.67
CA GLU A 87 1.27 9.03 5.67
C GLU A 87 0.84 8.48 4.31
N GLN A 88 1.32 7.29 3.94
CA GLN A 88 0.91 6.64 2.71
C GLN A 88 -0.55 6.20 2.81
N GLU A 89 -0.91 5.56 3.89
CA GLU A 89 -2.28 5.12 4.18
C GLU A 89 -3.23 6.32 4.29
N THR A 90 -2.77 7.42 4.88
CA THR A 90 -3.54 8.68 4.92
C THR A 90 -3.83 9.19 3.51
N ARG A 91 -2.86 9.16 2.59
CA ARG A 91 -3.06 9.55 1.19
C ARG A 91 -4.04 8.61 0.47
N GLU A 92 -3.92 7.30 0.68
CA GLU A 92 -4.84 6.31 0.10
C GLU A 92 -6.29 6.53 0.56
N VAL A 93 -6.48 6.86 1.84
CA VAL A 93 -7.81 7.20 2.38
C VAL A 93 -8.33 8.50 1.79
N LEU A 94 -7.49 9.54 1.67
CA LEU A 94 -7.89 10.80 1.06
C LEU A 94 -8.25 10.64 -0.43
N ASP A 95 -7.54 9.77 -1.15
CA ASP A 95 -7.85 9.44 -2.53
C ASP A 95 -9.17 8.66 -2.64
N TYR A 96 -9.42 7.71 -1.70
CA TYR A 96 -10.72 7.05 -1.62
C TYR A 96 -11.85 8.04 -1.37
N VAL A 97 -11.73 8.96 -0.41
CA VAL A 97 -12.74 9.99 -0.12
C VAL A 97 -13.06 10.83 -1.36
N ARG A 98 -12.07 11.11 -2.21
CA ARG A 98 -12.24 11.86 -3.47
C ARG A 98 -12.70 11.02 -4.65
N SER A 99 -12.86 9.72 -4.45
CA SER A 99 -13.16 8.75 -5.53
C SER A 99 -14.64 8.70 -5.90
N ARG A 100 -14.91 8.04 -7.03
CA ARG A 100 -16.27 7.69 -7.45
C ARG A 100 -16.92 6.66 -6.52
N ASP A 101 -16.11 5.79 -5.92
CA ASP A 101 -16.59 4.74 -5.03
C ASP A 101 -17.16 5.35 -3.74
N ALA A 102 -16.46 6.32 -3.14
CA ALA A 102 -16.98 7.04 -1.98
C ALA A 102 -18.30 7.78 -2.27
N LEU A 103 -18.41 8.39 -3.45
CA LEU A 103 -19.65 9.01 -3.90
C LEU A 103 -20.77 7.97 -4.12
N ALA A 104 -20.46 6.83 -4.71
CA ALA A 104 -21.44 5.75 -4.91
C ALA A 104 -21.96 5.20 -3.57
N ASP A 105 -21.05 4.99 -2.60
CA ASP A 105 -21.38 4.56 -1.25
C ASP A 105 -22.28 5.60 -0.54
N LEU A 106 -21.95 6.90 -0.65
CA LEU A 106 -22.79 7.99 -0.14
C LEU A 106 -24.17 8.02 -0.81
N GLN A 107 -24.21 7.86 -2.14
CA GLN A 107 -25.47 7.85 -2.88
C GLN A 107 -26.35 6.68 -2.48
N HIS A 108 -25.78 5.50 -2.27
CA HIS A 108 -26.51 4.32 -1.82
C HIS A 108 -27.07 4.45 -0.41
N GLN A 109 -26.30 5.03 0.52
CA GLN A 109 -26.70 5.06 1.93
C GLN A 109 -27.57 6.25 2.31
N MET A 110 -27.35 7.41 1.69
CA MET A 110 -28.04 8.65 2.15
C MET A 110 -28.63 9.51 1.01
N ASN A 111 -28.60 9.03 -0.23
CA ASN A 111 -29.09 9.76 -1.40
C ASN A 111 -28.56 11.21 -1.45
N VAL A 112 -27.24 11.36 -1.52
CA VAL A 112 -26.53 12.63 -1.45
C VAL A 112 -26.99 13.59 -2.56
N GLN A 113 -27.40 13.06 -3.70
CA GLN A 113 -27.95 13.86 -4.81
C GLN A 113 -29.18 14.65 -4.35
N ALA A 114 -30.15 14.02 -3.69
CA ALA A 114 -31.37 14.68 -3.22
C ALA A 114 -31.06 15.78 -2.19
N ARG A 115 -29.98 15.64 -1.39
CA ARG A 115 -29.56 16.68 -0.44
C ARG A 115 -29.00 17.90 -1.14
N TYR A 116 -28.30 17.73 -2.25
CA TYR A 116 -27.79 18.82 -3.07
C TYR A 116 -28.82 19.42 -4.05
N GLU A 117 -29.95 18.73 -4.28
CA GLU A 117 -31.11 19.20 -5.03
C GLU A 117 -32.08 20.02 -4.17
N SER A 118 -31.81 20.11 -2.84
CA SER A 118 -32.77 20.67 -1.87
C SER A 118 -33.21 22.09 -2.23
N ALA A 119 -34.46 22.42 -1.88
CA ALA A 119 -35.10 23.70 -2.19
C ALA A 119 -34.46 24.94 -1.54
N GLY A 120 -33.49 24.74 -0.62
CA GLY A 120 -32.71 25.81 -0.01
C GLY A 120 -31.54 26.31 -0.86
N ALA A 121 -31.23 25.64 -1.97
CA ALA A 121 -30.13 26.01 -2.83
C ALA A 121 -30.58 26.89 -4.00
N ASP A 122 -29.79 27.93 -4.32
CA ASP A 122 -30.06 28.80 -5.47
C ASP A 122 -29.85 28.06 -6.81
N PHE A 123 -30.43 28.60 -7.88
CA PHE A 123 -30.41 28.00 -9.21
C PHE A 123 -28.98 27.78 -9.76
N LEU A 124 -27.98 28.60 -9.37
CA LEU A 124 -26.61 28.49 -9.86
C LEU A 124 -25.76 27.50 -9.07
N SER A 125 -26.04 27.37 -7.77
CA SER A 125 -25.23 26.59 -6.82
C SER A 125 -25.74 25.16 -6.62
N ARG A 126 -27.05 24.91 -6.83
CA ARG A 126 -27.65 23.56 -6.63
C ARG A 126 -27.19 22.55 -7.70
N PHE A 127 -27.34 21.28 -7.38
CA PHE A 127 -27.25 20.20 -8.35
C PHE A 127 -28.66 19.90 -8.91
N PRO A 128 -28.84 19.61 -10.22
CA PRO A 128 -27.83 19.77 -11.28
C PRO A 128 -27.58 21.27 -11.60
N ARG A 129 -26.34 21.58 -11.99
CA ARG A 129 -26.03 22.95 -12.43
C ARG A 129 -26.81 23.30 -13.70
N PRO A 130 -27.15 24.58 -13.93
CA PRO A 130 -27.86 25.01 -15.12
C PRO A 130 -27.23 24.46 -16.41
N PHE A 131 -28.06 23.99 -17.32
CA PHE A 131 -27.65 23.41 -18.62
C PHE A 131 -26.83 22.12 -18.54
N ARG A 132 -26.83 21.41 -17.39
CA ARG A 132 -26.21 20.08 -17.25
C ARG A 132 -27.23 19.05 -16.81
N GLU A 133 -27.13 17.85 -17.40
CA GLU A 133 -27.98 16.72 -17.03
C GLU A 133 -27.59 16.15 -15.65
N ALA A 134 -28.57 15.58 -14.96
CA ALA A 134 -28.39 14.90 -13.69
C ALA A 134 -27.77 13.49 -13.93
N SER A 135 -26.49 13.44 -14.37
CA SER A 135 -25.74 12.21 -14.54
C SER A 135 -24.78 12.00 -13.37
N PHE A 136 -24.40 10.72 -13.13
CA PHE A 136 -23.43 10.38 -12.08
C PHE A 136 -22.09 11.12 -12.26
N GLU A 137 -21.61 11.26 -13.49
CA GLU A 137 -20.37 12.00 -13.78
C GLU A 137 -20.47 13.50 -13.46
N ASN A 138 -21.62 14.11 -13.70
CA ASN A 138 -21.84 15.49 -13.32
C ASN A 138 -22.00 15.62 -11.79
N LEU A 139 -22.62 14.64 -11.13
CA LEU A 139 -22.67 14.57 -9.68
C LEU A 139 -21.27 14.41 -9.07
N PHE A 140 -20.41 13.59 -9.69
CA PHE A 140 -19.03 13.43 -9.24
C PHE A 140 -18.22 14.73 -9.33
N LYS A 141 -18.31 15.46 -10.45
CA LYS A 141 -17.69 16.79 -10.59
C LYS A 141 -18.22 17.78 -9.56
N TYR A 142 -19.52 17.71 -9.29
CA TYR A 142 -20.15 18.54 -8.28
C TYR A 142 -19.65 18.16 -6.87
N TYR A 143 -19.63 16.88 -6.55
CA TYR A 143 -19.10 16.33 -5.30
C TYR A 143 -17.66 16.80 -5.02
N GLN A 144 -16.78 16.73 -6.01
CA GLN A 144 -15.40 17.22 -5.88
C GLN A 144 -15.30 18.73 -5.56
N SER A 145 -16.33 19.52 -5.90
CA SER A 145 -16.39 20.94 -5.51
C SER A 145 -16.96 21.17 -4.12
N MET A 146 -17.71 20.19 -3.58
CA MET A 146 -18.37 20.26 -2.28
C MET A 146 -17.61 19.53 -1.17
N VAL A 147 -16.76 18.56 -1.53
CA VAL A 147 -15.97 17.80 -0.57
C VAL A 147 -14.48 18.05 -0.84
N GLN A 148 -13.83 18.65 0.13
CA GLN A 148 -12.40 18.91 0.11
C GLN A 148 -11.74 18.03 1.16
N ALA A 149 -10.76 17.26 0.74
CA ALA A 149 -9.97 16.41 1.62
C ALA A 149 -8.48 16.68 1.37
N GLY A 150 -7.69 16.84 2.39
CA GLY A 150 -6.28 17.13 2.27
C GLY A 150 -5.53 16.67 3.51
N ALA A 151 -4.21 16.53 3.40
CA ALA A 151 -3.34 16.35 4.56
C ALA A 151 -2.59 17.64 4.82
N ASP A 152 -2.52 18.03 6.07
CA ASP A 152 -1.63 19.10 6.51
C ASP A 152 -0.19 18.58 6.45
N SER A 153 0.63 19.24 5.66
CA SER A 153 2.02 18.83 5.39
C SER A 153 2.94 18.91 6.60
N GLU A 154 2.59 19.69 7.62
CA GLU A 154 3.41 19.87 8.82
C GLU A 154 3.05 18.85 9.91
N SER A 155 1.76 18.58 10.09
CA SER A 155 1.26 17.70 11.16
C SER A 155 0.94 16.28 10.69
N GLY A 156 0.84 16.02 9.38
CA GLY A 156 0.39 14.73 8.83
C GLY A 156 -1.09 14.43 9.10
N VAL A 157 -1.84 15.37 9.69
CA VAL A 157 -3.26 15.23 10.01
C VAL A 157 -4.09 15.43 8.75
N ALA A 158 -4.96 14.48 8.46
CA ALA A 158 -5.94 14.63 7.39
C ALA A 158 -7.06 15.59 7.82
N VAL A 159 -7.42 16.50 6.92
CA VAL A 159 -8.52 17.45 7.08
C VAL A 159 -9.57 17.12 6.04
N LEU A 160 -10.80 16.92 6.46
CA LEU A 160 -11.96 16.70 5.62
C LEU A 160 -12.97 17.85 5.83
N GLU A 161 -13.26 18.57 4.76
CA GLU A 161 -14.25 19.65 4.74
C GLU A 161 -15.39 19.28 3.80
N VAL A 162 -16.60 19.37 4.30
CA VAL A 162 -17.81 19.09 3.54
C VAL A 162 -18.69 20.32 3.53
N HIS A 163 -19.05 20.77 2.33
CA HIS A 163 -19.91 21.89 2.07
C HIS A 163 -21.32 21.40 1.75
N ALA A 164 -22.33 21.99 2.37
CA ALA A 164 -23.74 21.72 2.07
C ALA A 164 -24.60 22.97 2.31
N PHE A 165 -25.83 22.94 1.81
CA PHE A 165 -26.79 24.06 1.99
C PHE A 165 -27.53 24.03 3.32
N ARG A 166 -27.38 22.93 4.08
CA ARG A 166 -27.95 22.75 5.42
C ARG A 166 -26.86 22.28 6.37
N PRO A 167 -26.81 22.80 7.59
CA PRO A 167 -25.78 22.41 8.57
C PRO A 167 -25.82 20.92 8.92
N GLU A 168 -27.05 20.34 9.01
CA GLU A 168 -27.23 18.92 9.31
C GLU A 168 -26.70 18.04 8.18
N ASP A 169 -26.90 18.45 6.91
CA ASP A 169 -26.40 17.72 5.74
C ASP A 169 -24.88 17.75 5.66
N ALA A 170 -24.26 18.91 5.92
CA ALA A 170 -22.81 19.04 5.97
C ALA A 170 -22.20 18.09 7.00
N LYS A 171 -22.73 18.08 8.22
CA LYS A 171 -22.30 17.19 9.29
C LYS A 171 -22.56 15.73 8.96
N ALA A 172 -23.74 15.39 8.46
CA ALA A 172 -24.11 14.00 8.15
C ALA A 172 -23.25 13.40 7.04
N ILE A 173 -22.96 14.16 5.97
CA ILE A 173 -22.09 13.73 4.88
C ILE A 173 -20.65 13.55 5.39
N ASN A 174 -20.16 14.50 6.20
CA ASN A 174 -18.80 14.42 6.76
C ASN A 174 -18.66 13.20 7.69
N ALA A 175 -19.62 12.96 8.59
CA ALA A 175 -19.62 11.80 9.46
C ALA A 175 -19.61 10.48 8.67
N ARG A 176 -20.44 10.38 7.62
CA ARG A 176 -20.47 9.18 6.76
C ARG A 176 -19.17 8.95 6.00
N LEU A 177 -18.53 10.00 5.51
CA LEU A 177 -17.23 9.89 4.86
C LEU A 177 -16.15 9.41 5.83
N LEU A 178 -16.19 9.83 7.09
CA LEU A 178 -15.30 9.29 8.12
C LEU A 178 -15.58 7.81 8.41
N ASP A 179 -16.85 7.41 8.54
CA ASP A 179 -17.23 6.00 8.73
C ASP A 179 -16.74 5.13 7.55
N PHE A 180 -16.88 5.63 6.32
CA PHE A 180 -16.36 4.94 5.12
C PHE A 180 -14.84 4.88 5.09
N SER A 181 -14.17 5.94 5.53
CA SER A 181 -12.71 5.98 5.65
C SER A 181 -12.21 4.95 6.66
N GLU A 182 -12.86 4.82 7.80
CA GLU A 182 -12.58 3.80 8.80
C GLU A 182 -12.82 2.38 8.26
N ALA A 183 -13.95 2.16 7.59
CA ALA A 183 -14.23 0.89 6.93
C ALA A 183 -13.22 0.57 5.81
N PHE A 184 -12.72 1.57 5.09
CA PHE A 184 -11.69 1.40 4.07
C PHE A 184 -10.36 0.97 4.70
N VAL A 185 -9.91 1.60 5.78
CA VAL A 185 -8.71 1.20 6.53
C VAL A 185 -8.83 -0.23 7.04
N ASN A 186 -9.99 -0.61 7.60
CA ASN A 186 -10.23 -1.99 8.05
C ASN A 186 -10.16 -3.00 6.90
N ARG A 187 -10.69 -2.68 5.71
CA ARG A 187 -10.54 -3.53 4.51
C ARG A 187 -9.09 -3.64 4.02
N LEU A 188 -8.30 -2.57 4.13
CA LEU A 188 -6.86 -2.63 3.80
C LEU A 188 -6.12 -3.58 4.73
N ASN A 189 -6.36 -3.48 6.04
CA ASN A 189 -5.79 -4.38 7.04
C ASN A 189 -6.14 -5.84 6.76
N GLU A 190 -7.42 -6.13 6.55
CA GLU A 190 -7.91 -7.48 6.26
C GLU A 190 -7.24 -8.08 5.01
N ARG A 191 -7.11 -7.30 3.94
CA ARG A 191 -6.42 -7.74 2.72
C ARG A 191 -4.93 -7.99 2.95
N ALA A 192 -4.25 -7.15 3.73
CA ALA A 192 -2.83 -7.31 4.05
C ALA A 192 -2.62 -8.57 4.91
N GLU A 193 -3.44 -8.77 5.94
CA GLU A 193 -3.44 -9.95 6.80
C GLU A 193 -3.66 -11.23 5.99
N HIS A 194 -4.73 -11.29 5.19
CA HIS A 194 -5.03 -12.45 4.37
C HIS A 194 -3.90 -12.82 3.40
N ARG A 195 -3.23 -11.83 2.80
CA ARG A 195 -2.10 -12.10 1.89
C ARG A 195 -0.90 -12.69 2.62
N ALA A 196 -0.50 -12.10 3.75
CA ALA A 196 0.64 -12.55 4.53
C ALA A 196 0.42 -13.96 5.09
N VAL A 197 -0.76 -14.22 5.65
CA VAL A 197 -1.12 -15.52 6.21
C VAL A 197 -1.28 -16.58 5.11
N ALA A 198 -1.94 -16.27 4.00
CA ALA A 198 -2.13 -17.22 2.89
C ALA A 198 -0.80 -17.67 2.26
N GLU A 199 0.19 -16.79 2.13
CA GLU A 199 1.52 -17.16 1.65
C GLU A 199 2.23 -18.11 2.61
N ALA A 200 2.16 -17.85 3.92
CA ALA A 200 2.73 -18.72 4.94
C ALA A 200 2.03 -20.07 5.01
N GLU A 201 0.70 -20.12 4.89
CA GLU A 201 -0.09 -21.36 4.81
C GLU A 201 0.30 -22.19 3.59
N GLN A 202 0.50 -21.60 2.43
CA GLN A 202 0.99 -22.30 1.25
C GLN A 202 2.35 -22.93 1.47
N ARG A 203 3.26 -22.25 2.15
CA ARG A 203 4.58 -22.82 2.50
C ARG A 203 4.44 -24.02 3.44
N VAL A 204 3.53 -23.99 4.40
CA VAL A 204 3.23 -25.14 5.27
C VAL A 204 2.69 -26.32 4.46
N LEU A 205 1.74 -26.10 3.56
CA LEU A 205 1.19 -27.15 2.71
C LEU A 205 2.27 -27.80 1.81
N GLN A 206 3.16 -26.98 1.24
CA GLN A 206 4.29 -27.47 0.44
C GLN A 206 5.27 -28.31 1.29
N ALA A 207 5.56 -27.86 2.51
CA ALA A 207 6.42 -28.61 3.44
C ALA A 207 5.78 -29.94 3.89
N GLN A 208 4.47 -29.95 4.15
CA GLN A 208 3.72 -31.17 4.46
C GLN A 208 3.76 -32.18 3.31
N ALA A 209 3.54 -31.71 2.08
CA ALA A 209 3.64 -32.54 0.88
C ALA A 209 5.06 -33.14 0.73
N ARG A 210 6.10 -32.34 1.00
CA ARG A 210 7.49 -32.79 0.95
C ARG A 210 7.78 -33.87 1.99
N VAL A 211 7.31 -33.70 3.22
CA VAL A 211 7.41 -34.74 4.28
C VAL A 211 6.70 -36.01 3.85
N SER A 212 5.49 -35.91 3.31
CA SER A 212 4.74 -37.07 2.82
C SER A 212 5.49 -37.78 1.71
N ASN A 213 6.00 -37.07 0.72
CA ASN A 213 6.76 -37.64 -0.40
C ASN A 213 8.06 -38.30 0.09
N ALA A 214 8.80 -37.67 0.99
CA ALA A 214 10.02 -38.22 1.55
C ALA A 214 9.74 -39.51 2.32
N ARG A 215 8.67 -39.60 3.13
CA ARG A 215 8.23 -40.80 3.82
C ARG A 215 7.85 -41.92 2.86
N VAL A 216 7.10 -41.60 1.80
CA VAL A 216 6.73 -42.58 0.77
C VAL A 216 7.97 -43.09 0.05
N ALA A 217 8.90 -42.23 -0.33
CA ALA A 217 10.14 -42.60 -1.00
C ALA A 217 11.00 -43.51 -0.13
N LEU A 218 11.16 -43.19 1.17
CA LEU A 218 11.90 -44.04 2.13
C LEU A 218 11.21 -45.38 2.33
N SER A 219 9.89 -45.41 2.48
CA SER A 219 9.11 -46.67 2.61
C SER A 219 9.22 -47.53 1.36
N SER A 220 9.09 -46.95 0.17
CA SER A 220 9.24 -47.64 -1.10
C SER A 220 10.64 -48.20 -1.27
N PHE A 221 11.70 -47.48 -0.86
CA PHE A 221 13.07 -47.96 -0.87
C PHE A 221 13.25 -49.15 0.08
N ARG A 222 12.73 -49.07 1.30
CA ARG A 222 12.78 -50.21 2.27
C ARG A 222 12.12 -51.45 1.69
N ASN A 223 10.94 -51.30 1.10
CA ASN A 223 10.18 -52.40 0.51
C ASN A 223 10.90 -53.01 -0.71
N SER A 224 11.42 -52.17 -1.61
CA SER A 224 12.08 -52.61 -2.86
C SER A 224 13.42 -53.32 -2.57
N GLN A 225 14.11 -52.94 -1.51
CA GLN A 225 15.38 -53.51 -1.14
C GLN A 225 15.27 -54.65 -0.10
N GLU A 226 14.05 -54.99 0.35
CA GLU A 226 13.77 -55.96 1.40
C GLU A 226 14.56 -55.70 2.70
N LEU A 227 14.80 -54.42 3.02
CA LEU A 227 15.65 -53.97 4.11
C LEU A 227 14.86 -53.04 5.03
N ILE A 228 14.83 -53.35 6.31
CA ILE A 228 14.24 -52.44 7.31
C ILE A 228 15.21 -51.30 7.65
N ASP A 229 16.47 -51.66 7.90
CA ASP A 229 17.55 -50.73 8.27
C ASP A 229 18.89 -51.27 7.75
N PRO A 230 19.36 -50.78 6.57
CA PRO A 230 20.61 -51.28 5.98
C PRO A 230 21.86 -51.08 6.86
N ALA A 231 21.88 -49.99 7.64
CA ALA A 231 23.01 -49.71 8.53
C ALA A 231 23.10 -50.73 9.66
N LYS A 232 21.97 -51.06 10.32
CA LYS A 232 21.93 -52.11 11.35
C LYS A 232 22.24 -53.48 10.78
N GLN A 233 21.76 -53.80 9.58
CA GLN A 233 22.09 -55.07 8.93
C GLN A 233 23.57 -55.15 8.59
N ALA A 234 24.19 -54.07 8.07
CA ALA A 234 25.63 -54.04 7.83
C ALA A 234 26.43 -54.31 9.13
N THR A 235 26.06 -53.64 10.22
CA THR A 235 26.69 -53.89 11.55
C THR A 235 26.55 -55.33 11.99
N GLY A 236 25.37 -55.93 11.86
CA GLY A 236 25.13 -57.33 12.24
C GLY A 236 25.96 -58.31 11.39
N VAL A 237 26.10 -58.08 10.08
CA VAL A 237 26.94 -58.95 9.25
C VAL A 237 28.42 -58.79 9.59
N LEU A 238 28.89 -57.58 9.89
CA LEU A 238 30.28 -57.33 10.34
C LEU A 238 30.56 -58.00 11.66
N GLU A 239 29.66 -58.00 12.66
CA GLU A 239 29.80 -58.70 13.92
C GLU A 239 29.91 -60.20 13.72
N ILE A 240 29.14 -60.81 12.81
CA ILE A 240 29.23 -62.21 12.45
C ILE A 240 30.60 -62.48 11.80
N SER A 241 31.01 -61.62 10.85
CA SER A 241 32.30 -61.75 10.17
C SER A 241 33.47 -61.71 11.17
N ASP A 242 33.46 -60.78 12.13
CA ASP A 242 34.50 -60.64 13.18
C ASP A 242 34.58 -61.90 14.07
N LYS A 243 33.44 -62.50 14.45
CA LYS A 243 33.41 -63.77 15.18
C LYS A 243 34.03 -64.92 14.38
N LEU A 244 33.66 -65.01 13.09
CA LEU A 244 34.21 -66.02 12.18
C LEU A 244 35.72 -65.83 11.97
N ILE A 245 36.21 -64.62 11.82
CA ILE A 245 37.63 -64.26 11.68
C ILE A 245 38.39 -64.69 12.96
N THR A 246 37.85 -64.42 14.14
CA THR A 246 38.44 -64.80 15.44
C THR A 246 38.52 -66.31 15.56
N GLU A 247 37.45 -67.05 15.23
CA GLU A 247 37.43 -68.51 15.21
C GLU A 247 38.42 -69.10 14.22
N HIS A 248 38.44 -68.53 13.00
CA HIS A 248 39.38 -68.93 11.97
C HIS A 248 40.86 -68.77 12.42
N ALA A 249 41.19 -67.57 12.99
CA ALA A 249 42.52 -67.26 13.50
C ALA A 249 42.94 -68.29 14.68
N SER A 250 42.00 -68.58 15.59
CA SER A 250 42.26 -69.55 16.68
C SER A 250 42.51 -70.92 16.14
N MET A 251 41.74 -71.43 15.15
CA MET A 251 41.94 -72.72 14.51
C MET A 251 43.24 -72.80 13.72
N GLN A 252 43.64 -71.66 13.01
CA GLN A 252 44.94 -71.59 12.35
C GLN A 252 46.11 -71.74 13.36
N ALA A 253 46.01 -71.02 14.50
CA ALA A 253 47.02 -71.18 15.56
C ALA A 253 47.12 -72.61 16.12
N GLN A 254 45.95 -73.25 16.32
CA GLN A 254 45.92 -74.66 16.74
C GLN A 254 46.56 -75.59 15.68
N LEU A 255 46.26 -75.35 14.40
CA LEU A 255 46.84 -76.11 13.29
C LEU A 255 48.35 -75.95 13.27
N GLN A 256 48.88 -74.73 13.34
CA GLN A 256 50.33 -74.49 13.36
C GLN A 256 51.04 -75.17 14.52
N LEU A 257 50.43 -75.12 15.72
CA LEU A 257 50.95 -75.82 16.91
C LEU A 257 50.97 -77.33 16.69
N MET A 258 49.86 -77.91 16.17
CA MET A 258 49.70 -79.36 15.97
C MET A 258 50.67 -79.86 14.88
N GLU A 259 50.86 -79.09 13.79
CA GLU A 259 51.85 -79.42 12.75
C GLU A 259 53.31 -79.39 13.25
N ARG A 260 53.65 -78.57 14.28
CA ARG A 260 54.98 -78.50 14.88
C ARG A 260 55.22 -79.61 15.89
N VAL A 261 54.23 -79.95 16.73
CA VAL A 261 54.39 -80.86 17.85
C VAL A 261 54.08 -82.31 17.46
N ALA A 262 53.11 -82.50 16.55
CA ALA A 262 52.67 -83.85 16.14
C ALA A 262 52.29 -83.91 14.67
N PRO A 263 53.27 -83.87 13.73
CA PRO A 263 53.00 -83.74 12.27
C PRO A 263 52.23 -84.90 11.67
N ALA A 264 52.25 -86.08 12.29
CA ALA A 264 51.53 -87.28 11.86
C ALA A 264 50.11 -87.39 12.49
N ASN A 265 49.59 -86.37 13.18
CA ASN A 265 48.27 -86.40 13.81
C ASN A 265 47.13 -86.50 12.74
N PRO A 266 46.27 -87.59 12.85
CA PRO A 266 45.17 -87.77 11.89
C PRO A 266 44.09 -86.69 11.94
N ALA A 267 44.09 -85.80 12.95
CA ALA A 267 43.19 -84.66 13.02
C ALA A 267 43.58 -83.41 12.12
N ILE A 268 44.85 -83.39 11.63
CA ILE A 268 45.32 -82.23 10.80
C ILE A 268 44.49 -82.04 9.50
N PRO A 269 44.15 -83.09 8.72
CA PRO A 269 43.34 -82.90 7.53
C PRO A 269 41.95 -82.39 7.84
N SER A 270 41.29 -82.82 8.91
CA SER A 270 39.95 -82.37 9.33
C SER A 270 39.97 -80.92 9.79
N LEU A 271 41.04 -80.53 10.51
CA LEU A 271 41.20 -79.13 10.98
C LEU A 271 41.48 -78.18 9.78
N ARG A 272 42.30 -78.58 8.79
CA ARG A 272 42.51 -77.83 7.56
C ARG A 272 41.21 -77.64 6.77
N ALA A 273 40.40 -78.72 6.63
CA ALA A 273 39.10 -78.61 5.96
C ALA A 273 38.14 -77.60 6.64
N ARG A 274 38.15 -77.62 8.01
CA ARG A 274 37.33 -76.68 8.78
C ARG A 274 37.81 -75.25 8.63
N ILE A 275 39.11 -74.97 8.62
CA ILE A 275 39.70 -73.65 8.36
C ILE A 275 39.33 -73.18 6.99
N SER A 276 39.46 -74.06 5.96
CA SER A 276 39.05 -73.67 4.59
C SER A 276 37.57 -73.38 4.48
N ALA A 277 36.69 -74.12 5.15
CA ALA A 277 35.27 -73.87 5.18
C ALA A 277 34.92 -72.50 5.86
N LEU A 278 35.59 -72.22 7.01
CA LEU A 278 35.43 -70.92 7.68
C LEU A 278 35.95 -69.77 6.80
N GLY A 279 37.07 -69.91 6.12
CA GLY A 279 37.60 -68.95 5.21
C GLY A 279 36.63 -68.64 4.02
N ALA A 280 36.00 -69.67 3.48
CA ALA A 280 34.99 -69.56 2.47
C ALA A 280 33.75 -68.79 2.99
N GLU A 281 33.29 -69.08 4.20
CA GLU A 281 32.15 -68.40 4.82
C GLU A 281 32.46 -66.93 5.11
N ILE A 282 33.65 -66.61 5.62
CA ILE A 282 34.10 -65.22 5.80
C ILE A 282 34.08 -64.46 4.46
N ALA A 283 34.56 -65.07 3.37
CA ALA A 283 34.53 -64.50 2.07
C ALA A 283 33.08 -64.21 1.58
N VAL A 284 32.14 -65.12 1.84
CA VAL A 284 30.73 -64.94 1.51
C VAL A 284 30.10 -63.81 2.35
N GLN A 285 30.38 -63.73 3.66
CA GLN A 285 29.86 -62.66 4.49
C GLN A 285 30.43 -61.30 4.11
N ASN A 286 31.72 -61.22 3.81
CA ASN A 286 32.33 -59.95 3.34
C ASN A 286 31.78 -59.53 1.97
N ALA A 287 31.55 -60.48 1.05
CA ALA A 287 30.93 -60.17 -0.24
C ALA A 287 29.48 -59.63 -0.12
N ARG A 288 28.75 -60.01 0.93
CA ARG A 288 27.42 -59.45 1.25
C ARG A 288 27.49 -58.01 1.68
N VAL A 289 28.54 -57.60 2.37
CA VAL A 289 28.72 -56.22 2.86
C VAL A 289 29.34 -55.34 1.78
N VAL A 290 30.48 -55.75 1.21
CA VAL A 290 31.30 -54.92 0.29
C VAL A 290 31.68 -55.72 -0.94
N GLY A 291 31.76 -55.11 -2.11
CA GLY A 291 32.30 -55.72 -3.32
C GLY A 291 31.27 -56.25 -4.34
N SER A 292 29.96 -56.11 -4.03
CA SER A 292 28.90 -56.45 -4.97
C SER A 292 28.04 -55.21 -5.29
N PRO A 293 27.60 -55.01 -6.52
CA PRO A 293 26.60 -53.99 -6.84
C PRO A 293 25.29 -54.14 -6.06
N THR A 294 25.02 -55.33 -5.55
CA THR A 294 23.85 -55.68 -4.71
C THR A 294 24.17 -55.74 -3.22
N GLY A 295 25.41 -55.42 -2.84
CA GLY A 295 25.88 -55.46 -1.43
C GLY A 295 25.19 -54.39 -0.56
N ILE A 296 25.17 -54.64 0.75
CA ILE A 296 24.54 -53.75 1.72
C ILE A 296 25.14 -52.36 1.68
N ALA A 297 26.45 -52.23 1.46
CA ALA A 297 27.14 -50.94 1.40
C ALA A 297 26.62 -50.01 0.27
N SER A 298 26.25 -50.59 -0.89
CA SER A 298 25.65 -49.80 -1.98
C SER A 298 24.24 -49.28 -1.67
N LYS A 299 23.53 -50.04 -0.79
CA LYS A 299 22.17 -49.70 -0.35
C LYS A 299 22.17 -48.71 0.81
N VAL A 300 23.21 -48.66 1.65
CA VAL A 300 23.36 -47.74 2.78
C VAL A 300 23.35 -46.28 2.28
N GLY A 301 24.12 -45.92 1.25
CA GLY A 301 24.18 -44.58 0.74
C GLY A 301 22.83 -44.06 0.17
N GLY A 302 22.07 -44.93 -0.51
CA GLY A 302 20.71 -44.61 -0.96
C GLY A 302 19.73 -44.39 0.21
N TYR A 303 19.81 -45.23 1.22
CA TYR A 303 18.99 -45.11 2.43
C TYR A 303 19.30 -43.83 3.23
N GLU A 304 20.58 -43.55 3.48
CA GLU A 304 21.01 -42.34 4.21
C GLU A 304 20.59 -41.07 3.50
N LYS A 305 20.67 -41.01 2.17
CA LYS A 305 20.17 -39.88 1.39
C LYS A 305 18.67 -39.65 1.60
N LEU A 306 17.86 -40.71 1.56
CA LEU A 306 16.42 -40.63 1.77
C LEU A 306 16.06 -40.28 3.22
N LEU A 307 16.83 -40.77 4.19
CA LEU A 307 16.67 -40.42 5.58
C LEU A 307 16.98 -38.94 5.84
N ALA A 308 18.10 -38.46 5.28
CA ALA A 308 18.47 -37.04 5.36
C ALA A 308 17.41 -36.12 4.68
N GLU A 309 16.83 -36.56 3.54
CA GLU A 309 15.74 -35.85 2.90
C GLU A 309 14.48 -35.82 3.78
N GLN A 310 14.15 -36.89 4.46
CA GLN A 310 13.03 -36.93 5.39
C GLN A 310 13.26 -35.98 6.57
N ASP A 311 14.45 -35.99 7.17
CA ASP A 311 14.82 -35.13 8.29
C ASP A 311 14.81 -33.67 7.88
N PHE A 312 15.35 -33.35 6.69
CA PHE A 312 15.30 -31.98 6.12
C PHE A 312 13.86 -31.53 5.90
N ALA A 313 13.01 -32.38 5.30
CA ALA A 313 11.61 -32.07 5.08
C ALA A 313 10.87 -31.80 6.41
N GLN A 314 11.17 -32.60 7.45
CA GLN A 314 10.57 -32.40 8.77
C GLN A 314 11.01 -31.10 9.45
N GLN A 315 12.30 -30.71 9.32
CA GLN A 315 12.81 -29.43 9.81
C GLN A 315 12.17 -28.28 9.06
N MET A 316 12.01 -28.40 7.73
CA MET A 316 11.36 -27.40 6.89
C MET A 316 9.88 -27.20 7.28
N LEU A 317 9.16 -28.29 7.60
CA LEU A 317 7.78 -28.19 8.09
C LEU A 317 7.72 -27.46 9.43
N THR A 318 8.62 -27.77 10.36
CA THR A 318 8.69 -27.08 11.65
C THR A 318 8.97 -25.58 11.47
N ALA A 319 9.95 -25.24 10.63
CA ALA A 319 10.27 -23.84 10.32
C ALA A 319 9.12 -23.08 9.64
N SER A 320 8.45 -23.74 8.68
CA SER A 320 7.29 -23.16 7.99
C SER A 320 6.10 -22.94 8.92
N SER A 321 5.86 -23.86 9.86
CA SER A 321 4.81 -23.73 10.86
C SER A 321 5.10 -22.57 11.84
N ALA A 322 6.35 -22.43 12.26
CA ALA A 322 6.77 -21.30 13.10
C ALA A 322 6.62 -19.97 12.35
N ALA A 323 6.99 -19.93 11.06
CA ALA A 323 6.81 -18.75 10.20
C ALA A 323 5.34 -18.37 10.02
N LEU A 324 4.42 -19.36 9.94
CA LEU A 324 2.98 -19.11 9.88
C LEU A 324 2.48 -18.46 11.17
N GLU A 325 2.87 -18.96 12.33
CA GLU A 325 2.48 -18.33 13.60
C GLU A 325 3.07 -16.93 13.77
N GLN A 326 4.28 -16.73 13.29
CA GLN A 326 4.88 -15.40 13.26
C GLN A 326 4.12 -14.46 12.32
N ALA A 327 3.76 -14.90 11.10
CA ALA A 327 2.98 -14.10 10.16
C ALA A 327 1.62 -13.71 10.73
N ARG A 328 0.91 -14.63 11.40
CA ARG A 328 -0.35 -14.34 12.09
C ARG A 328 -0.19 -13.29 13.19
N THR A 329 0.85 -13.44 14.00
CA THR A 329 1.15 -12.49 15.09
C THR A 329 1.52 -11.10 14.55
N GLU A 330 2.29 -11.06 13.48
CA GLU A 330 2.72 -9.80 12.85
C GLU A 330 1.54 -9.10 12.18
N ALA A 331 0.70 -9.84 11.46
CA ALA A 331 -0.51 -9.32 10.83
C ALA A 331 -1.47 -8.69 11.86
N GLN A 332 -1.61 -9.30 13.05
CA GLN A 332 -2.40 -8.71 14.13
C GLN A 332 -1.77 -7.45 14.74
N LYS A 333 -0.44 -7.33 14.71
CA LYS A 333 0.26 -6.16 15.25
C LYS A 333 0.32 -4.98 14.28
N GLN A 334 0.26 -5.21 12.98
CA GLN A 334 0.41 -4.17 11.95
C GLN A 334 -0.93 -3.59 11.46
N GLN A 335 -2.00 -3.69 12.26
CA GLN A 335 -3.29 -3.13 11.88
C GLN A 335 -3.30 -1.62 12.03
N PHE A 336 -3.45 -0.90 10.93
CA PHE A 336 -3.68 0.53 10.95
C PHE A 336 -5.08 0.84 11.51
N TYR A 337 -5.21 1.94 12.22
CA TYR A 337 -6.51 2.43 12.66
C TYR A 337 -6.65 3.94 12.44
N LEU A 338 -7.86 4.33 12.09
CA LEU A 338 -8.20 5.73 11.94
C LEU A 338 -8.57 6.28 13.32
N GLU A 339 -7.81 7.27 13.80
CA GLU A 339 -8.13 8.00 15.02
C GLU A 339 -8.71 9.36 14.67
N ARG A 340 -9.93 9.62 15.13
CA ARG A 340 -10.60 10.91 14.96
C ARG A 340 -10.02 11.91 15.95
N VAL A 341 -9.31 12.91 15.43
CA VAL A 341 -8.76 14.01 16.26
C VAL A 341 -9.82 15.06 16.54
N VAL A 342 -10.66 15.34 15.52
CA VAL A 342 -11.79 16.27 15.62
C VAL A 342 -12.98 15.65 14.90
N ASP A 343 -14.06 15.47 15.62
CA ASP A 343 -15.33 15.00 15.06
C ASP A 343 -16.00 16.08 14.18
N PRO A 344 -16.84 15.68 13.19
CA PRO A 344 -17.58 16.61 12.35
C PRO A 344 -18.42 17.60 13.17
N ASN A 345 -18.11 18.88 13.04
CA ASN A 345 -18.84 19.94 13.71
C ASN A 345 -20.19 20.20 13.03
N LEU A 346 -21.17 20.65 13.81
CA LEU A 346 -22.40 21.24 13.28
C LEU A 346 -22.17 22.76 13.12
N PRO A 347 -22.11 23.30 11.90
CA PRO A 347 -21.86 24.73 11.72
C PRO A 347 -23.07 25.57 12.14
N ASP A 348 -22.86 26.60 12.99
CA ASP A 348 -23.90 27.49 13.46
C ASP A 348 -24.23 28.62 12.49
N SER A 349 -23.27 28.94 11.60
CA SER A 349 -23.40 30.03 10.63
C SER A 349 -22.79 29.65 9.28
N PRO A 350 -23.32 30.20 8.18
CA PRO A 350 -22.76 29.96 6.86
C PRO A 350 -21.41 30.65 6.71
N LEU A 351 -20.41 29.91 6.23
CA LEU A 351 -19.07 30.43 5.96
C LEU A 351 -18.92 30.95 4.52
N LEU A 352 -19.74 30.48 3.60
CA LEU A 352 -19.70 30.81 2.18
C LEU A 352 -21.10 31.19 1.66
N PRO A 353 -21.17 32.00 0.60
CA PRO A 353 -20.09 32.81 0.04
C PRO A 353 -19.71 33.97 0.97
N ASN A 354 -18.43 34.36 0.96
CA ASN A 354 -18.00 35.62 1.59
C ASN A 354 -18.54 36.79 0.77
N ARG A 355 -19.78 37.23 1.04
CA ARG A 355 -20.56 38.17 0.24
C ARG A 355 -19.77 39.41 -0.10
N LEU A 356 -19.16 40.09 0.91
CA LEU A 356 -18.35 41.30 0.71
C LEU A 356 -17.14 41.06 -0.17
N LYS A 357 -16.39 39.95 0.10
CA LYS A 357 -15.21 39.61 -0.69
C LYS A 357 -15.56 39.34 -2.16
N SER A 358 -16.65 38.61 -2.41
CA SER A 358 -17.10 38.27 -3.76
C SER A 358 -17.52 39.51 -4.56
N ILE A 359 -18.23 40.43 -3.91
CA ILE A 359 -18.61 41.73 -4.53
C ILE A 359 -17.36 42.56 -4.86
N LEU A 360 -16.38 42.63 -3.93
CA LEU A 360 -15.13 43.35 -4.16
C LEU A 360 -14.29 42.75 -5.30
N VAL A 361 -14.27 41.43 -5.41
CA VAL A 361 -13.57 40.74 -6.51
C VAL A 361 -14.23 41.08 -7.87
N VAL A 362 -15.56 41.04 -7.97
CA VAL A 362 -16.27 41.40 -9.20
C VAL A 362 -16.04 42.87 -9.54
N PHE A 363 -16.09 43.76 -8.57
CA PHE A 363 -15.81 45.18 -8.74
C PHE A 363 -14.38 45.41 -9.25
N GLY A 364 -13.37 44.84 -8.60
CA GLY A 364 -11.97 44.96 -9.00
C GLY A 364 -11.72 44.42 -10.43
N ALA A 365 -12.27 43.23 -10.74
CA ALA A 365 -12.17 42.64 -12.07
C ALA A 365 -12.83 43.50 -13.14
N SER A 366 -13.99 44.07 -12.83
CA SER A 366 -14.72 45.00 -13.73
C SER A 366 -13.93 46.27 -14.00
N ILE A 367 -13.29 46.85 -12.98
CA ILE A 367 -12.41 48.03 -13.16
C ILE A 367 -11.20 47.68 -14.03
N CYS A 368 -10.53 46.55 -13.75
CA CYS A 368 -9.37 46.10 -14.53
C CYS A 368 -9.74 45.93 -16.00
N LEU A 369 -10.85 45.23 -16.30
CA LEU A 369 -11.35 45.07 -17.66
C LEU A 369 -11.68 46.39 -18.32
N PHE A 370 -12.32 47.33 -17.60
CA PHE A 370 -12.62 48.65 -18.10
C PHE A 370 -11.35 49.46 -18.44
N LEU A 371 -10.32 49.42 -17.56
CA LEU A 371 -9.06 50.14 -17.80
C LEU A 371 -8.29 49.56 -18.99
N VAL A 372 -8.22 48.24 -19.13
CA VAL A 372 -7.59 47.61 -20.29
C VAL A 372 -8.34 47.93 -21.57
N GLY A 373 -9.66 47.80 -21.58
CA GLY A 373 -10.50 48.16 -22.74
C GLY A 373 -10.38 49.64 -23.11
N TRP A 374 -10.30 50.51 -22.09
CA TRP A 374 -10.10 51.95 -22.28
C TRP A 374 -8.72 52.22 -22.90
N MET A 375 -7.65 51.62 -22.42
CA MET A 375 -6.28 51.78 -22.92
C MET A 375 -6.19 51.36 -24.40
N VAL A 376 -6.80 50.23 -24.76
CA VAL A 376 -6.88 49.76 -26.15
C VAL A 376 -7.68 50.72 -27.03
N ALA A 377 -8.84 51.21 -26.56
CA ALA A 377 -9.65 52.13 -27.31
C ALA A 377 -8.94 53.49 -27.56
N VAL A 378 -8.21 53.99 -26.55
CA VAL A 378 -7.40 55.21 -26.69
C VAL A 378 -6.26 55.00 -27.69
N GLY A 379 -5.53 53.85 -27.59
CA GLY A 379 -4.44 53.55 -28.52
C GLY A 379 -4.90 53.41 -29.98
N ILE A 380 -6.07 52.81 -30.22
CA ILE A 380 -6.64 52.71 -31.57
C ILE A 380 -7.06 54.10 -32.10
N LEU A 381 -7.64 54.95 -31.25
CA LEU A 381 -8.06 56.31 -31.65
C LEU A 381 -6.88 57.23 -31.90
N GLU A 382 -5.76 57.05 -31.26
CA GLU A 382 -4.55 57.88 -31.43
C GLU A 382 -3.75 57.47 -32.67
N HIS A 383 -3.89 56.22 -33.14
CA HIS A 383 -3.23 55.73 -34.34
C HIS A 383 -4.15 55.58 -35.53
N ALA A 384 -5.42 56.05 -35.44
CA ALA A 384 -6.32 56.11 -36.58
C ALA A 384 -5.88 57.28 -37.48
N PRO A 385 -5.56 57.03 -38.77
CA PRO A 385 -5.24 58.15 -39.71
C PRO A 385 -6.44 59.11 -39.84
N GLU A 386 -6.18 60.38 -39.70
CA GLU A 386 -7.19 61.42 -40.00
C GLU A 386 -7.61 61.22 -41.45
N ALA A 387 -8.87 60.80 -41.67
CA ALA A 387 -9.50 60.78 -43.01
C ALA A 387 -10.32 62.04 -43.24
#